data_657193487060658fb106d0fcb1cd2de5
#
_entry.id   657193487060658fb106d0fcb1cd2de5
#
_cell.length_a   1.000
_cell.length_b   1.000
_cell.length_c   1.000
_cell.angle_alpha   90.00
_cell.angle_beta   90.00
_cell.angle_gamma   90.00
#
_symmetry.space_group_name_H-M   'P 1'
#
loop_
_entity.id
_entity.type
_entity.pdbx_description
1 polymer ?
#
loop_
_entity_poly.entity_id
_entity_poly.type
_entity_poly.pdbx_seq_one_letter_code
_entity_poly.pdbx_strand_id
1 'polypeptide(L)'
;MYLSVQISHYPLQDDYKSSIREVIQRLRNSGLEVHPNRMSTQVFGDFDQVMKVLAETMKWSFETHGKAVFTANFLEGDRRPKG
;
A
#
# COMPACT_ATOMS: atom_id res chain seq x y z
N MET A 1 -11.10 10.17 11.25
CA MET A 1 -11.95 9.64 10.17
C MET A 1 -11.35 8.37 9.60
N TYR A 2 -12.20 7.47 9.15
CA TYR A 2 -11.75 6.21 8.56
C TYR A 2 -11.53 6.38 7.06
N LEU A 3 -10.49 5.73 6.54
CA LEU A 3 -10.11 5.82 5.13
C LEU A 3 -9.96 4.44 4.54
N SER A 4 -10.48 4.27 3.32
CA SER A 4 -10.27 3.06 2.53
C SER A 4 -9.44 3.43 1.30
N VAL A 5 -8.38 2.67 1.05
CA VAL A 5 -7.44 2.96 -0.04
C VAL A 5 -7.25 1.72 -0.89
N GLN A 6 -7.20 1.91 -2.20
CA GLN A 6 -6.78 0.90 -3.14
C GLN A 6 -5.49 1.40 -3.78
N ILE A 7 -4.39 0.66 -3.57
CA ILE A 7 -3.08 1.08 -4.05
C ILE A 7 -2.49 0.02 -4.96
N SER A 8 -1.89 0.48 -6.06
CA SER A 8 -1.18 -0.38 -7.00
C SER A 8 0.26 0.07 -7.09
N HIS A 9 1.17 -0.89 -7.19
CA HIS A 9 2.61 -0.66 -7.19
C HIS A 9 3.22 -1.28 -8.44
N TYR A 10 3.89 -0.46 -9.23
CA TYR A 10 4.50 -0.89 -10.50
C TYR A 10 6.00 -0.59 -10.44
N PRO A 11 6.81 -1.55 -9.95
CA PRO A 11 8.28 -1.39 -9.95
C PRO A 11 8.81 -1.34 -11.38
N LEU A 12 9.84 -0.53 -11.60
CA LEU A 12 10.45 -0.36 -12.92
C LEU A 12 11.84 -1.02 -12.99
N GLN A 13 12.05 -2.04 -12.17
CA GLN A 13 13.28 -2.82 -12.14
C GLN A 13 13.01 -4.27 -12.61
N ASP A 14 14.11 -4.98 -12.95
CA ASP A 14 13.99 -6.37 -13.35
C ASP A 14 13.50 -7.27 -12.21
N ASP A 15 13.92 -7.00 -10.98
CA ASP A 15 13.50 -7.78 -9.80
C ASP A 15 12.20 -7.23 -9.21
N TYR A 16 11.16 -7.13 -10.03
CA TYR A 16 9.90 -6.52 -9.60
C TYR A 16 9.13 -7.37 -8.60
N LYS A 17 9.27 -8.70 -8.64
CA LYS A 17 8.52 -9.57 -7.74
C LYS A 17 8.97 -9.40 -6.28
N SER A 18 10.26 -9.27 -6.08
CA SER A 18 10.82 -9.02 -4.75
C SER A 18 10.35 -7.68 -4.21
N SER A 19 10.40 -6.63 -5.03
CA SER A 19 9.94 -5.30 -4.64
C SER A 19 8.47 -5.30 -4.23
N ILE A 20 7.63 -5.95 -5.01
CA ILE A 20 6.18 -6.03 -4.71
C ILE A 20 5.95 -6.75 -3.39
N ARG A 21 6.62 -7.89 -3.19
CA ARG A 21 6.46 -8.69 -1.98
C ARG A 21 6.87 -7.90 -0.73
N GLU A 22 7.96 -7.17 -0.80
CA GLU A 22 8.46 -6.41 0.34
C GLU A 22 7.57 -5.21 0.67
N VAL A 23 7.02 -4.55 -0.33
CA VAL A 23 6.06 -3.46 -0.11
C VAL A 23 4.81 -3.99 0.59
N ILE A 24 4.26 -5.11 0.12
CA ILE A 24 3.08 -5.73 0.73
C ILE A 24 3.39 -6.13 2.17
N GLN A 25 4.55 -6.74 2.40
CA GLN A 25 4.95 -7.17 3.75
C GLN A 25 5.07 -5.98 4.70
N ARG A 26 5.62 -4.89 4.20
CA ARG A 26 5.75 -3.67 5.01
C ARG A 26 4.39 -3.08 5.37
N LEU A 27 3.45 -3.08 4.42
CA LEU A 27 2.08 -2.63 4.70
C LEU A 27 1.41 -3.55 5.74
N ARG A 28 1.58 -4.86 5.61
CA ARG A 28 1.00 -5.81 6.56
C ARG A 28 1.57 -5.63 7.97
N ASN A 29 2.82 -5.25 8.08
CA ASN A 29 3.47 -5.07 9.38
C ASN A 29 3.16 -3.71 10.01
N SER A 30 2.41 -2.85 9.34
CA SER A 30 2.13 -1.49 9.80
C SER A 30 1.07 -1.42 10.90
N GLY A 31 0.32 -2.50 11.12
CA GLY A 31 -0.81 -2.49 12.05
C GLY A 31 -2.13 -2.12 11.40
N LEU A 32 -2.11 -1.71 10.13
CA LEU A 32 -3.35 -1.46 9.38
C LEU A 32 -3.95 -2.77 8.88
N GLU A 33 -5.24 -2.74 8.56
CA GLU A 33 -5.86 -3.86 7.87
C GLU A 33 -5.50 -3.79 6.39
N VAL A 34 -4.90 -4.87 5.85
CA VAL A 34 -4.36 -4.89 4.49
C VAL A 34 -4.84 -6.15 3.78
N HIS A 35 -5.40 -5.98 2.59
CA HIS A 35 -5.90 -7.09 1.77
C HIS A 35 -5.23 -7.05 0.40
N PRO A 36 -4.10 -7.73 0.21
CA PRO A 36 -3.45 -7.77 -1.11
C PRO A 36 -4.16 -8.73 -2.04
N ASN A 37 -4.21 -8.36 -3.33
CA ASN A 37 -4.64 -9.27 -4.38
C ASN A 37 -3.80 -9.00 -5.64
N ARG A 38 -4.12 -9.67 -6.74
CA ARG A 38 -3.29 -9.60 -7.95
C ARG A 38 -3.35 -8.25 -8.66
N MET A 39 -4.44 -7.52 -8.51
CA MET A 39 -4.64 -6.26 -9.24
C MET A 39 -4.23 -5.04 -8.41
N SER A 40 -4.39 -5.13 -7.10
CA SER A 40 -4.13 -4.01 -6.21
C SER A 40 -4.10 -4.51 -4.77
N THR A 41 -3.68 -3.63 -3.87
CA THR A 41 -3.73 -3.90 -2.43
C THR A 41 -4.70 -2.91 -1.79
N GLN A 42 -5.59 -3.40 -0.95
CA GLN A 42 -6.52 -2.56 -0.21
C GLN A 42 -5.97 -2.33 1.19
N VAL A 43 -6.04 -1.08 1.64
CA VAL A 43 -5.55 -0.66 2.96
C VAL A 43 -6.63 0.14 3.65
N PHE A 44 -6.88 -0.17 4.92
CA PHE A 44 -7.96 0.42 5.69
C PHE A 44 -7.49 0.86 7.06
N GLY A 45 -7.96 2.01 7.52
CA GLY A 45 -7.65 2.48 8.85
C GLY A 45 -7.96 3.96 9.06
N ASP A 46 -7.49 4.49 10.16
CA ASP A 46 -7.61 5.91 10.44
C ASP A 46 -6.83 6.71 9.41
N PHE A 47 -7.43 7.84 8.97
CA PHE A 47 -6.88 8.67 7.90
C PHE A 47 -5.41 9.02 8.15
N ASP A 48 -5.10 9.56 9.32
CA ASP A 48 -3.74 10.03 9.58
C ASP A 48 -2.74 8.88 9.60
N GLN A 49 -3.13 7.75 10.19
CA GLN A 49 -2.28 6.56 10.23
C GLN A 49 -2.05 5.99 8.84
N VAL A 50 -3.11 5.88 8.04
CA VAL A 50 -3.00 5.37 6.66
C VAL A 50 -2.07 6.25 5.85
N MET A 51 -2.25 7.56 5.89
CA MET A 51 -1.42 8.49 5.12
C MET A 51 0.04 8.42 5.55
N LYS A 52 0.30 8.33 6.86
CA LYS A 52 1.66 8.19 7.36
C LYS A 52 2.31 6.90 6.85
N VAL A 53 1.61 5.78 6.95
CA VAL A 53 2.13 4.48 6.53
C VAL A 53 2.40 4.46 5.02
N LEU A 54 1.47 4.99 4.23
CA LEU A 54 1.67 5.03 2.77
C LEU A 54 2.84 5.91 2.38
N ALA A 55 2.96 7.08 2.98
CA ALA A 55 4.07 7.99 2.69
C ALA A 55 5.41 7.33 3.05
N GLU A 56 5.50 6.73 4.22
CA GLU A 56 6.72 6.05 4.65
C GLU A 56 7.06 4.85 3.77
N THR A 57 6.05 4.09 3.37
CA THR A 57 6.24 2.91 2.53
C THR A 57 6.72 3.29 1.14
N MET A 58 6.12 4.31 0.54
CA MET A 58 6.55 4.78 -0.78
C MET A 58 7.98 5.31 -0.74
N LYS A 59 8.31 6.12 0.26
CA LYS A 59 9.66 6.66 0.39
C LYS A 59 10.68 5.54 0.57
N TRP A 60 10.40 4.61 1.45
CA TRP A 60 11.26 3.45 1.67
C TRP A 60 11.44 2.65 0.38
N SER A 61 10.36 2.43 -0.37
CA SER A 61 10.41 1.68 -1.62
C SER A 61 11.30 2.36 -2.65
N PHE A 62 11.17 3.68 -2.81
CA PHE A 62 12.01 4.43 -3.75
C PHE A 62 13.47 4.40 -3.34
N GLU A 63 13.74 4.52 -2.04
CA GLU A 63 15.13 4.52 -1.53
C GLU A 63 15.77 3.14 -1.61
N THR A 64 14.99 2.08 -1.42
CA THR A 64 15.52 0.71 -1.35
C THR A 64 15.55 0.04 -2.72
N HIS A 65 14.50 0.22 -3.51
CA HIS A 65 14.33 -0.51 -4.77
C HIS A 65 14.44 0.37 -6.01
N GLY A 66 14.47 1.69 -5.85
CA GLY A 66 14.61 2.60 -6.98
C GLY A 66 13.27 3.00 -7.59
N LYS A 67 13.28 3.24 -8.90
CA LYS A 67 12.14 3.83 -9.59
C LYS A 67 10.94 2.90 -9.60
N ALA A 68 9.78 3.45 -9.28
CA ALA A 68 8.51 2.74 -9.30
C ALA A 68 7.37 3.75 -9.47
N VAL A 69 6.20 3.24 -9.85
CA VAL A 69 4.99 4.04 -9.91
C VAL A 69 4.01 3.48 -8.88
N PHE A 70 3.46 4.37 -8.08
CA PHE A 70 2.34 4.04 -7.21
C PHE A 70 1.12 4.80 -7.67
N THR A 71 -0.01 4.11 -7.81
CA THR A 71 -1.29 4.76 -8.04
C THR A 71 -2.23 4.39 -6.91
N ALA A 72 -3.08 5.31 -6.49
CA ALA A 72 -3.97 5.03 -5.39
C ALA A 72 -5.30 5.77 -5.57
N ASN A 73 -6.35 5.13 -5.12
CA ASN A 73 -7.67 5.71 -5.00
C ASN A 73 -8.02 5.78 -3.52
N PHE A 74 -8.51 6.92 -3.08
CA PHE A 74 -8.83 7.17 -1.67
C PHE A 74 -10.33 7.40 -1.55
N LEU A 75 -10.98 6.67 -0.65
CA LEU A 75 -12.39 6.80 -0.38
C LEU A 75 -12.60 6.99 1.12
N GLU A 76 -13.26 8.08 1.48
CA GLU A 76 -13.61 8.31 2.87
C GLU A 76 -14.64 7.28 3.32
N GLY A 77 -14.43 6.71 4.50
CA GLY A 77 -15.34 5.74 5.08
C GLY A 77 -14.75 4.33 5.11
N ASP A 78 -15.52 3.44 5.71
CA ASP A 78 -15.13 2.05 5.91
C ASP A 78 -15.70 1.18 4.79
N ARG A 79 -14.81 0.74 3.90
CA ARG A 79 -15.18 -0.13 2.79
C ARG A 79 -14.52 -1.51 2.91
N ARG A 80 -14.20 -1.91 4.14
CA ARG A 80 -13.59 -3.22 4.36
C ARG A 80 -14.50 -4.33 3.84
N PRO A 81 -13.91 -5.41 3.31
CA PRO A 81 -14.72 -6.56 2.91
C PRO A 81 -15.46 -7.11 4.11
N LYS A 82 -16.73 -7.47 3.90
CA LYS A 82 -17.54 -8.13 4.91
C LYS A 82 -17.47 -9.63 4.63
N GLY A 83 -16.96 -10.35 5.61
CA GLY A 83 -16.78 -11.74 5.32
C GLY A 83 -16.83 -12.67 6.45
#